data_0dd60b7d7e09f736d05840f4127d7c40
#
_entry.id   0dd60b7d7e09f736d05840f4127d7c40
#
_cell.length_a   1.000
_cell.length_b   1.000
_cell.length_c   1.000
_cell.angle_alpha   90.00
_cell.angle_beta   90.00
_cell.angle_gamma   90.00
#
_symmetry.space_group_name_H-M   'P 1'
#
loop_
_entity.id
_entity.type
_entity.pdbx_description
1 polymer ?
#
loop_
_entity_poly.entity_id
_entity_poly.type
_entity_poly.pdbx_seq_one_letter_code
_entity_poly.pdbx_strand_id
1 'polypeptide(L)'
;MTISIEEIRRVLIGESIPRKIDILSELVDTDNHEIISEIIKMLDDIEIQVRGEAFSTLVLNPKNISDILINHLESDNKNIRGFTILVLANRNDKTATKEIAKLTNDDNSMVRSCALGALGYLNAKEFSKNIHDCFSDSNIEVKRSAVYASILIGEKISPENISKLKKENDAEIEKILSMNN
;
A
#
# COMPACT_ATOMS: atom_id res chain seq x y z
N MET A 1 -12.23 -31.01 -2.58
CA MET A 1 -13.56 -30.38 -2.31
C MET A 1 -13.39 -28.89 -2.41
N THR A 2 -14.20 -28.24 -3.20
CA THR A 2 -14.17 -26.77 -3.29
C THR A 2 -14.89 -26.22 -2.06
N ILE A 3 -14.19 -25.50 -1.20
CA ILE A 3 -14.75 -24.86 0.00
C ILE A 3 -15.75 -23.78 -0.46
N SER A 4 -16.95 -23.73 0.15
CA SER A 4 -17.93 -22.69 -0.19
C SER A 4 -17.54 -21.30 0.34
N ILE A 5 -18.02 -20.24 -0.30
CA ILE A 5 -17.78 -18.88 0.17
C ILE A 5 -18.32 -18.63 1.59
N GLU A 6 -19.47 -19.24 1.92
CA GLU A 6 -20.07 -19.16 3.25
C GLU A 6 -19.16 -19.80 4.32
N GLU A 7 -18.53 -20.93 3.99
CA GLU A 7 -17.59 -21.58 4.89
C GLU A 7 -16.32 -20.75 5.07
N ILE A 8 -15.79 -20.17 3.98
CA ILE A 8 -14.65 -19.25 4.04
C ILE A 8 -14.98 -18.08 4.98
N ARG A 9 -16.10 -17.41 4.79
CA ARG A 9 -16.55 -16.31 5.65
C ARG A 9 -16.66 -16.72 7.11
N ARG A 10 -17.25 -17.89 7.37
CA ARG A 10 -17.39 -18.40 8.73
C ARG A 10 -16.03 -18.59 9.40
N VAL A 11 -15.06 -19.15 8.69
CA VAL A 11 -13.69 -19.35 9.21
C VAL A 11 -13.00 -18.02 9.47
N LEU A 12 -13.03 -17.11 8.48
CA LEU A 12 -12.32 -15.83 8.60
C LEU A 12 -12.88 -14.92 9.70
N ILE A 13 -14.17 -15.04 10.04
CA ILE A 13 -14.79 -14.23 11.08
C ILE A 13 -14.67 -14.86 12.48
N GLY A 14 -14.86 -16.17 12.61
CA GLY A 14 -15.17 -16.80 13.88
C GLY A 14 -14.19 -17.86 14.40
N GLU A 15 -13.23 -18.30 13.58
CA GLU A 15 -12.33 -19.40 13.94
C GLU A 15 -11.02 -18.92 14.58
N SER A 16 -10.21 -19.87 15.06
CA SER A 16 -8.91 -19.62 15.66
C SER A 16 -7.91 -19.02 14.63
N ILE A 17 -6.92 -18.28 15.13
CA ILE A 17 -5.85 -17.69 14.31
C ILE A 17 -5.19 -18.74 13.38
N PRO A 18 -4.76 -19.92 13.86
CA PRO A 18 -4.19 -20.93 12.97
C PRO A 18 -5.14 -21.34 11.84
N ARG A 19 -6.43 -21.50 12.14
CA ARG A 19 -7.40 -21.91 11.13
C ARG A 19 -7.65 -20.84 10.07
N LYS A 20 -7.65 -19.54 10.47
CA LYS A 20 -7.70 -18.41 9.53
C LYS A 20 -6.49 -18.39 8.60
N ILE A 21 -5.29 -18.62 9.17
CA ILE A 21 -4.03 -18.65 8.41
C ILE A 21 -4.04 -19.83 7.42
N ASP A 22 -4.43 -21.03 7.86
CA ASP A 22 -4.50 -22.21 7.00
C ASP A 22 -5.38 -21.95 5.78
N ILE A 23 -6.60 -21.42 5.99
CA ILE A 23 -7.52 -21.18 4.88
C ILE A 23 -7.03 -20.08 3.95
N LEU A 24 -6.43 -19.00 4.48
CA LEU A 24 -5.86 -17.94 3.66
C LEU A 24 -4.76 -18.48 2.74
N SER A 25 -3.86 -19.33 3.25
CA SER A 25 -2.80 -19.92 2.45
C SER A 25 -3.32 -20.88 1.36
N GLU A 26 -4.41 -21.61 1.62
CA GLU A 26 -5.08 -22.48 0.63
C GLU A 26 -5.71 -21.70 -0.52
N LEU A 27 -6.03 -20.40 -0.32
CA LEU A 27 -6.72 -19.54 -1.28
C LEU A 27 -5.79 -18.78 -2.23
N VAL A 28 -4.48 -19.02 -2.17
CA VAL A 28 -3.49 -18.26 -2.95
C VAL A 28 -3.72 -18.31 -4.47
N ASP A 29 -4.29 -19.39 -4.99
CA ASP A 29 -4.53 -19.56 -6.45
C ASP A 29 -5.94 -19.15 -6.90
N THR A 30 -6.76 -18.55 -6.02
CA THR A 30 -8.13 -18.19 -6.35
C THR A 30 -8.19 -16.99 -7.32
N ASP A 31 -9.14 -17.03 -8.26
CA ASP A 31 -9.55 -15.90 -9.11
C ASP A 31 -11.01 -15.47 -8.83
N ASN A 32 -11.63 -16.07 -7.84
CA ASN A 32 -13.00 -15.73 -7.45
C ASN A 32 -13.04 -14.37 -6.77
N HIS A 33 -13.74 -13.42 -7.39
CA HIS A 33 -13.83 -12.03 -6.94
C HIS A 33 -14.35 -11.87 -5.51
N GLU A 34 -15.35 -12.68 -5.12
CA GLU A 34 -15.91 -12.60 -3.76
C GLU A 34 -14.91 -13.11 -2.73
N ILE A 35 -14.23 -14.23 -3.03
CA ILE A 35 -13.20 -14.78 -2.14
C ILE A 35 -12.03 -13.79 -1.98
N ILE A 36 -11.55 -13.20 -3.07
CA ILE A 36 -10.48 -12.19 -3.01
C ILE A 36 -10.91 -10.99 -2.17
N SER A 37 -12.17 -10.54 -2.30
CA SER A 37 -12.68 -9.46 -1.46
C SER A 37 -12.73 -9.83 0.02
N GLU A 38 -13.04 -11.09 0.37
CA GLU A 38 -12.96 -11.55 1.77
C GLU A 38 -11.49 -11.59 2.27
N ILE A 39 -10.54 -12.02 1.44
CA ILE A 39 -9.10 -11.97 1.79
C ILE A 39 -8.65 -10.53 2.01
N ILE A 40 -9.06 -9.58 1.17
CA ILE A 40 -8.72 -8.16 1.32
C ILE A 40 -9.25 -7.60 2.65
N LYS A 41 -10.44 -7.98 3.10
CA LYS A 41 -10.96 -7.57 4.42
C LYS A 41 -10.06 -8.01 5.56
N MET A 42 -9.36 -9.13 5.43
CA MET A 42 -8.43 -9.61 6.46
C MET A 42 -7.15 -8.76 6.56
N LEU A 43 -6.91 -7.84 5.66
CA LEU A 43 -5.86 -6.82 5.82
C LEU A 43 -6.14 -5.87 7.01
N ASP A 44 -7.36 -5.87 7.55
CA ASP A 44 -7.75 -5.12 8.76
C ASP A 44 -8.06 -6.05 9.95
N ASP A 45 -7.72 -7.33 9.90
CA ASP A 45 -7.94 -8.23 11.04
C ASP A 45 -7.16 -7.73 12.27
N ILE A 46 -7.71 -7.93 13.47
CA ILE A 46 -7.08 -7.51 14.73
C ILE A 46 -5.72 -8.22 14.93
N GLU A 47 -5.60 -9.43 14.44
CA GLU A 47 -4.42 -10.28 14.59
C GLU A 47 -3.40 -10.00 13.49
N ILE A 48 -2.19 -9.56 13.88
CA ILE A 48 -1.12 -9.23 12.94
C ILE A 48 -0.72 -10.41 12.05
N GLN A 49 -0.80 -11.63 12.56
CA GLN A 49 -0.47 -12.85 11.83
C GLN A 49 -1.49 -13.11 10.70
N VAL A 50 -2.77 -12.85 10.96
CA VAL A 50 -3.84 -12.98 9.95
C VAL A 50 -3.67 -11.91 8.87
N ARG A 51 -3.40 -10.65 9.26
CA ARG A 51 -3.09 -9.58 8.29
C ARG A 51 -1.90 -9.94 7.40
N GLY A 52 -0.84 -10.47 8.03
CA GLY A 52 0.38 -10.90 7.31
C GLY A 52 0.10 -12.01 6.30
N GLU A 53 -0.70 -13.01 6.67
CA GLU A 53 -1.06 -14.09 5.76
C GLU A 53 -1.97 -13.59 4.64
N ALA A 54 -2.98 -12.77 4.94
CA ALA A 54 -3.82 -12.17 3.91
C ALA A 54 -3.01 -11.35 2.90
N PHE A 55 -2.04 -10.57 3.39
CA PHE A 55 -1.12 -9.83 2.55
C PHE A 55 -0.30 -10.76 1.65
N SER A 56 0.31 -11.80 2.23
CA SER A 56 1.11 -12.78 1.50
C SER A 56 0.29 -13.50 0.44
N THR A 57 -0.91 -13.95 0.78
CA THR A 57 -1.85 -14.60 -0.14
C THR A 57 -2.17 -13.72 -1.35
N LEU A 58 -2.45 -12.43 -1.13
CA LEU A 58 -2.74 -11.49 -2.21
C LEU A 58 -1.51 -11.18 -3.07
N VAL A 59 -0.33 -11.02 -2.46
CA VAL A 59 0.92 -10.75 -3.18
C VAL A 59 1.34 -11.92 -4.04
N LEU A 60 1.26 -13.14 -3.50
CA LEU A 60 1.70 -14.37 -4.15
C LEU A 60 0.67 -14.95 -5.12
N ASN A 61 -0.56 -14.44 -5.11
CA ASN A 61 -1.62 -14.91 -6.02
C ASN A 61 -1.16 -14.74 -7.49
N PRO A 62 -1.09 -15.84 -8.29
CA PRO A 62 -0.58 -15.78 -9.67
C PRO A 62 -1.60 -15.26 -10.68
N LYS A 63 -2.86 -15.07 -10.27
CA LYS A 63 -3.94 -14.63 -11.16
C LYS A 63 -3.94 -13.12 -11.34
N ASN A 64 -4.58 -12.65 -12.39
CA ASN A 64 -4.82 -11.22 -12.55
C ASN A 64 -6.00 -10.78 -11.66
N ILE A 65 -5.67 -10.18 -10.52
CA ILE A 65 -6.62 -9.67 -9.52
C ILE A 65 -6.56 -8.14 -9.40
N SER A 66 -5.88 -7.47 -10.34
CA SER A 66 -5.62 -6.03 -10.29
C SER A 66 -6.88 -5.19 -10.14
N ASP A 67 -7.91 -5.46 -10.94
CA ASP A 67 -9.15 -4.68 -10.91
C ASP A 67 -9.85 -4.79 -9.55
N ILE A 68 -9.81 -5.97 -8.93
CA ILE A 68 -10.40 -6.18 -7.61
C ILE A 68 -9.63 -5.39 -6.55
N LEU A 69 -8.29 -5.44 -6.58
CA LEU A 69 -7.45 -4.67 -5.67
C LEU A 69 -7.66 -3.16 -5.86
N ILE A 70 -7.68 -2.68 -7.11
CA ILE A 70 -7.88 -1.26 -7.42
C ILE A 70 -9.23 -0.77 -6.87
N ASN A 71 -10.30 -1.54 -7.02
CA ASN A 71 -11.61 -1.17 -6.46
C ASN A 71 -11.59 -1.01 -4.93
N HIS A 72 -10.74 -1.76 -4.22
CA HIS A 72 -10.61 -1.65 -2.76
C HIS A 72 -9.74 -0.47 -2.30
N LEU A 73 -9.11 0.26 -3.22
CA LEU A 73 -8.46 1.55 -2.90
C LEU A 73 -9.47 2.63 -2.50
N GLU A 74 -10.76 2.45 -2.81
CA GLU A 74 -11.86 3.34 -2.41
C GLU A 74 -12.57 2.88 -1.12
N SER A 75 -12.03 1.89 -0.41
CA SER A 75 -12.61 1.40 0.86
C SER A 75 -12.69 2.52 1.90
N ASP A 76 -13.77 2.57 2.69
CA ASP A 76 -13.87 3.47 3.85
C ASP A 76 -12.83 3.17 4.93
N ASN A 77 -12.29 1.95 4.95
CA ASN A 77 -11.29 1.52 5.92
C ASN A 77 -9.86 1.88 5.46
N LYS A 78 -9.20 2.74 6.23
CA LYS A 78 -7.83 3.20 5.95
C LYS A 78 -6.80 2.08 5.87
N ASN A 79 -6.94 1.02 6.70
CA ASN A 79 -5.99 -0.09 6.70
C ASN A 79 -6.14 -0.91 5.41
N ILE A 80 -7.37 -1.14 4.97
CA ILE A 80 -7.64 -1.79 3.68
C ILE A 80 -7.04 -0.96 2.55
N ARG A 81 -7.29 0.37 2.48
CA ARG A 81 -6.68 1.22 1.44
C ARG A 81 -5.16 1.13 1.48
N GLY A 82 -4.55 1.36 2.64
CA GLY A 82 -3.09 1.41 2.78
C GLY A 82 -2.42 0.08 2.46
N PHE A 83 -2.90 -1.04 3.00
CA PHE A 83 -2.31 -2.35 2.72
C PHE A 83 -2.58 -2.83 1.29
N THR A 84 -3.71 -2.50 0.69
CA THR A 84 -3.98 -2.80 -0.72
C THR A 84 -3.02 -2.06 -1.66
N ILE A 85 -2.67 -0.80 -1.36
CA ILE A 85 -1.60 -0.07 -2.07
C ILE A 85 -0.29 -0.87 -2.02
N LEU A 86 0.08 -1.37 -0.83
CA LEU A 86 1.32 -2.13 -0.67
C LEU A 86 1.27 -3.48 -1.39
N VAL A 87 0.12 -4.15 -1.43
CA VAL A 87 -0.08 -5.38 -2.23
C VAL A 87 0.16 -5.08 -3.70
N LEU A 88 -0.48 -4.05 -4.26
CA LEU A 88 -0.32 -3.64 -5.66
C LEU A 88 1.14 -3.32 -6.00
N ALA A 89 1.83 -2.58 -5.11
CA ALA A 89 3.24 -2.27 -5.28
C ALA A 89 4.11 -3.54 -5.28
N ASN A 90 3.92 -4.45 -4.32
CA ASN A 90 4.69 -5.70 -4.25
C ASN A 90 4.42 -6.64 -5.42
N ARG A 91 3.24 -6.58 -6.02
CA ARG A 91 2.92 -7.28 -7.28
C ARG A 91 3.53 -6.59 -8.51
N ASN A 92 4.21 -5.46 -8.33
CA ASN A 92 4.72 -4.59 -9.42
C ASN A 92 3.62 -4.20 -10.42
N ASP A 93 2.41 -3.94 -9.91
CA ASP A 93 1.23 -3.63 -10.71
C ASP A 93 1.20 -2.15 -11.10
N LYS A 94 1.79 -1.84 -12.25
CA LYS A 94 1.85 -0.46 -12.76
C LYS A 94 0.49 0.05 -13.28
N THR A 95 -0.49 -0.81 -13.50
CA THR A 95 -1.82 -0.37 -13.95
C THR A 95 -2.54 0.42 -12.87
N ALA A 96 -2.18 0.21 -11.60
CA ALA A 96 -2.76 0.87 -10.44
C ALA A 96 -2.15 2.26 -10.15
N THR A 97 -1.05 2.67 -10.79
CA THR A 97 -0.30 3.90 -10.43
C THR A 97 -1.17 5.15 -10.43
N LYS A 98 -2.10 5.27 -11.37
CA LYS A 98 -3.02 6.41 -11.46
C LYS A 98 -3.96 6.49 -10.26
N GLU A 99 -4.52 5.37 -9.84
CA GLU A 99 -5.43 5.33 -8.69
C GLU A 99 -4.65 5.50 -7.38
N ILE A 100 -3.47 4.89 -7.26
CA ILE A 100 -2.55 5.11 -6.14
C ILE A 100 -2.16 6.59 -6.02
N ALA A 101 -1.91 7.29 -7.13
CA ALA A 101 -1.54 8.71 -7.12
C ALA A 101 -2.64 9.61 -6.54
N LYS A 102 -3.92 9.26 -6.68
CA LYS A 102 -5.01 10.00 -6.02
C LYS A 102 -4.90 9.94 -4.50
N LEU A 103 -4.42 8.81 -3.96
CA LEU A 103 -4.30 8.57 -2.53
C LEU A 103 -3.11 9.28 -1.87
N THR A 104 -2.29 10.01 -2.62
CA THR A 104 -1.34 10.97 -2.05
C THR A 104 -2.05 12.14 -1.35
N ASN A 105 -3.35 12.30 -1.59
CA ASN A 105 -4.23 13.29 -0.94
C ASN A 105 -5.27 12.65 0.01
N ASP A 106 -5.08 11.39 0.41
CA ASP A 106 -5.97 10.72 1.36
C ASP A 106 -6.03 11.46 2.70
N ASP A 107 -7.18 11.46 3.37
CA ASP A 107 -7.35 12.09 4.68
C ASP A 107 -6.41 11.49 5.73
N ASN A 108 -6.09 10.21 5.60
CA ASN A 108 -5.24 9.50 6.54
C ASN A 108 -3.76 9.53 6.11
N SER A 109 -2.88 10.01 6.98
CA SER A 109 -1.44 10.15 6.71
C SER A 109 -0.74 8.82 6.40
N MET A 110 -1.15 7.71 7.02
CA MET A 110 -0.59 6.39 6.73
C MET A 110 -0.89 5.97 5.28
N VAL A 111 -2.11 6.23 4.78
CA VAL A 111 -2.48 5.93 3.39
C VAL A 111 -1.67 6.80 2.42
N ARG A 112 -1.51 8.12 2.70
CA ARG A 112 -0.65 9.00 1.89
C ARG A 112 0.79 8.49 1.83
N SER A 113 1.35 8.08 2.96
CA SER A 113 2.71 7.52 3.01
C SER A 113 2.84 6.22 2.22
N CYS A 114 1.85 5.32 2.31
CA CYS A 114 1.81 4.09 1.50
C CYS A 114 1.75 4.41 0.00
N ALA A 115 0.92 5.38 -0.40
CA ALA A 115 0.80 5.80 -1.79
C ALA A 115 2.13 6.35 -2.34
N LEU A 116 2.79 7.23 -1.59
CA LEU A 116 4.10 7.77 -1.96
C LEU A 116 5.17 6.67 -2.09
N GLY A 117 5.25 5.77 -1.10
CA GLY A 117 6.17 4.65 -1.14
C GLY A 117 5.93 3.75 -2.36
N ALA A 118 4.66 3.45 -2.67
CA ALA A 118 4.28 2.66 -3.84
C ALA A 118 4.64 3.34 -5.16
N LEU A 119 4.37 4.64 -5.32
CA LEU A 119 4.75 5.39 -6.52
C LEU A 119 6.26 5.39 -6.74
N GLY A 120 7.03 5.58 -5.67
CA GLY A 120 8.49 5.49 -5.72
C GLY A 120 8.95 4.09 -6.17
N TYR A 121 8.45 3.04 -5.53
CA TYR A 121 8.81 1.66 -5.82
C TYR A 121 8.45 1.23 -7.25
N LEU A 122 7.27 1.64 -7.74
CA LEU A 122 6.81 1.37 -9.10
C LEU A 122 7.49 2.24 -10.17
N ASN A 123 8.37 3.17 -9.74
CA ASN A 123 9.05 4.14 -10.60
C ASN A 123 8.07 4.97 -11.45
N ALA A 124 7.00 5.46 -10.82
CA ALA A 124 5.88 6.18 -11.44
C ALA A 124 6.22 7.67 -11.65
N LYS A 125 7.17 7.96 -12.54
CA LYS A 125 7.70 9.31 -12.81
C LYS A 125 6.63 10.30 -13.28
N GLU A 126 5.63 9.83 -13.97
CA GLU A 126 4.49 10.63 -14.44
C GLU A 126 3.70 11.29 -13.32
N PHE A 127 3.86 10.79 -12.08
CA PHE A 127 3.23 11.34 -10.87
C PHE A 127 4.21 12.12 -9.98
N SER A 128 5.35 12.57 -10.52
CA SER A 128 6.35 13.35 -9.78
C SER A 128 5.74 14.59 -9.11
N LYS A 129 4.78 15.25 -9.76
CA LYS A 129 4.06 16.39 -9.18
C LYS A 129 3.32 16.00 -7.89
N ASN A 130 2.58 14.87 -7.89
CA ASN A 130 1.87 14.39 -6.70
C ASN A 130 2.85 14.14 -5.54
N ILE A 131 4.01 13.56 -5.84
CA ILE A 131 5.07 13.30 -4.85
C ILE A 131 5.60 14.63 -4.30
N HIS A 132 5.92 15.60 -5.16
CA HIS A 132 6.49 16.89 -4.75
C HIS A 132 5.51 17.74 -3.94
N ASP A 133 4.20 17.70 -4.24
CA ASP A 133 3.17 18.40 -3.48
C ASP A 133 3.19 17.97 -2.00
N CYS A 134 3.55 16.69 -1.71
CA CYS A 134 3.66 16.15 -0.37
C CYS A 134 4.91 16.56 0.43
N PHE A 135 5.87 17.29 -0.16
CA PHE A 135 6.98 17.88 0.61
C PHE A 135 6.52 18.90 1.66
N SER A 136 5.30 19.43 1.48
CA SER A 136 4.67 20.39 2.39
C SER A 136 3.55 19.78 3.24
N ASP A 137 3.44 18.44 3.29
CA ASP A 137 2.44 17.76 4.12
C ASP A 137 2.57 18.14 5.59
N SER A 138 1.46 18.15 6.32
CA SER A 138 1.46 18.44 7.75
C SER A 138 2.10 17.32 8.60
N ASN A 139 2.16 16.10 8.05
CA ASN A 139 2.70 14.93 8.73
C ASN A 139 4.13 14.64 8.28
N ILE A 140 5.05 14.51 9.24
CA ILE A 140 6.48 14.32 8.96
C ILE A 140 6.79 13.00 8.24
N GLU A 141 6.05 11.92 8.52
CA GLU A 141 6.23 10.62 7.85
C GLU A 141 5.84 10.69 6.37
N VAL A 142 4.81 11.50 6.04
CA VAL A 142 4.43 11.75 4.65
C VAL A 142 5.52 12.52 3.93
N LYS A 143 6.12 13.55 4.56
CA LYS A 143 7.27 14.28 4.00
C LYS A 143 8.45 13.36 3.75
N ARG A 144 8.81 12.50 4.71
CA ARG A 144 9.87 11.49 4.56
C ARG A 144 9.61 10.57 3.36
N SER A 145 8.37 10.04 3.28
CA SER A 145 7.95 9.16 2.19
C SER A 145 8.02 9.87 0.83
N ALA A 146 7.65 11.15 0.76
CA ALA A 146 7.71 11.93 -0.46
C ALA A 146 9.16 12.18 -0.92
N VAL A 147 10.06 12.53 0.00
CA VAL A 147 11.50 12.73 -0.30
C VAL A 147 12.10 11.42 -0.81
N TYR A 148 11.83 10.31 -0.14
CA TYR A 148 12.31 9.00 -0.55
C TYR A 148 11.76 8.57 -1.92
N ALA A 149 10.46 8.75 -2.15
CA ALA A 149 9.83 8.46 -3.44
C ALA A 149 10.43 9.28 -4.58
N SER A 150 10.70 10.58 -4.35
CA SER A 150 11.34 11.45 -5.34
C SER A 150 12.71 10.92 -5.78
N ILE A 151 13.50 10.45 -4.81
CA ILE A 151 14.80 9.83 -5.10
C ILE A 151 14.64 8.53 -5.90
N LEU A 152 13.72 7.66 -5.50
CA LEU A 152 13.48 6.39 -6.19
C LEU A 152 13.08 6.57 -7.66
N ILE A 153 12.29 7.59 -7.97
CA ILE A 153 11.92 7.90 -9.36
C ILE A 153 13.00 8.67 -10.12
N GLY A 154 14.11 9.03 -9.45
CA GLY A 154 15.23 9.76 -10.06
C GLY A 154 14.95 11.24 -10.33
N GLU A 155 13.98 11.83 -9.64
CA GLU A 155 13.67 13.27 -9.76
C GLU A 155 14.54 14.11 -8.82
N LYS A 156 14.98 15.26 -9.34
CA LYS A 156 15.75 16.21 -8.54
C LYS A 156 14.82 17.06 -7.68
N ILE A 157 15.11 17.10 -6.38
CA ILE A 157 14.40 18.00 -5.46
C ILE A 157 15.00 19.40 -5.63
N SER A 158 14.15 20.40 -5.84
CA SER A 158 14.59 21.79 -6.04
C SER A 158 15.33 22.34 -4.80
N PRO A 159 16.30 23.24 -4.97
CA PRO A 159 16.99 23.88 -3.83
C PRO A 159 16.04 24.56 -2.84
N GLU A 160 14.91 25.09 -3.31
CA GLU A 160 13.87 25.68 -2.49
C GLU A 160 13.21 24.63 -1.59
N ASN A 161 12.80 23.49 -2.17
CA ASN A 161 12.22 22.40 -1.41
C ASN A 161 13.21 21.78 -0.41
N ILE A 162 14.46 21.60 -0.82
CA ILE A 162 15.52 21.16 0.10
C ILE A 162 15.64 22.13 1.28
N SER A 163 15.65 23.44 1.04
CA SER A 163 15.73 24.44 2.11
C SER A 163 14.52 24.40 3.06
N LYS A 164 13.32 24.16 2.53
CA LYS A 164 12.11 24.00 3.35
C LYS A 164 12.16 22.72 4.19
N LEU A 165 12.53 21.59 3.58
CA LEU A 165 12.62 20.31 4.25
C LEU A 165 13.67 20.30 5.38
N LYS A 166 14.82 20.96 5.18
CA LYS A 166 15.85 21.10 6.21
C LYS A 166 15.39 21.90 7.44
N LYS A 167 14.38 22.79 7.30
CA LYS A 167 13.83 23.51 8.46
C LYS A 167 13.02 22.64 9.40
N GLU A 168 12.62 21.45 8.97
CA GLU A 168 11.95 20.46 9.84
C GLU A 168 12.92 19.92 10.94
N ASN A 169 14.24 20.07 10.76
CA ASN A 169 15.28 19.51 11.64
C ASN A 169 15.11 18.01 11.88
N ASP A 170 14.74 17.29 10.82
CA ASP A 170 14.45 15.86 10.85
C ASP A 170 15.66 15.06 10.34
N ALA A 171 16.25 14.25 11.21
CA ALA A 171 17.47 13.50 10.92
C ALA A 171 17.29 12.49 9.75
N GLU A 172 16.08 11.92 9.58
CA GLU A 172 15.81 10.97 8.50
C GLU A 172 15.72 11.70 7.16
N ILE A 173 15.05 12.84 7.11
CA ILE A 173 15.01 13.70 5.90
C ILE A 173 16.43 14.12 5.50
N GLU A 174 17.26 14.58 6.46
CA GLU A 174 18.65 14.97 6.20
C GLU A 174 19.47 13.81 5.64
N LYS A 175 19.31 12.61 6.22
CA LYS A 175 19.96 11.39 5.76
C LYS A 175 19.53 11.05 4.33
N ILE A 176 18.22 11.04 4.04
CA ILE A 176 17.70 10.72 2.70
C ILE A 176 18.20 11.74 1.67
N LEU A 177 18.19 13.04 2.00
CA LEU A 177 18.70 14.09 1.11
C LEU A 177 20.22 13.93 0.84
N SER A 178 21.00 13.43 1.80
CA SER A 178 22.44 13.19 1.62
C SER A 178 22.77 12.05 0.66
N MET A 179 21.83 11.12 0.46
CA MET A 179 21.99 10.00 -0.50
C MET A 179 21.82 10.43 -1.96
N ASN A 180 21.36 11.66 -2.20
CA ASN A 180 21.04 12.19 -3.53
C ASN A 180 22.07 13.22 -4.06
N ASN A 181 23.21 13.34 -3.42
CA ASN A 181 24.32 14.25 -3.80
C ASN A 181 25.42 13.51 -4.53
#